data_56ab25361b2250088f6bc3286e7203fc
#
_entry.id   56ab25361b2250088f6bc3286e7203fc
#
_cell.length_a   1.000
_cell.length_b   1.000
_cell.length_c   1.000
_cell.angle_alpha   90.00
_cell.angle_beta   90.00
_cell.angle_gamma   90.00
#
_symmetry.space_group_name_H-M   'P 1'
#
loop_
_entity.id
_entity.type
_entity.pdbx_description
1 polymer ?
#
loop_
_entity_poly.entity_id
_entity_poly.type
_entity_poly.pdbx_seq_one_letter_code
_entity_poly.pdbx_strand_id
1 'polypeptide(L)'
;MSEIALTRGHIARHTPHGAGAQGRDAAIVDVAQDLLLRDLHHRGVLDPLAFKGGTAIRKLYAGNAGRFSLDLDFSTVPIGDDSENALVGLIAAIDGLELGPFRYSVTERRGKWTMNYEHSFGGSTLHSKLDLNPPPWLEPTTRGWQPLPIHAQYGLPPLPELQVVRLEENIAEKIARLNRATPARDMYDLRWVMTTPAVSRSLDLALIRRLAVLKIWVDANGAHAGNTWWKPGHEGPSFEPDRWLRDRSHGEFDEEDIGALAVPVPTATELSEALRSHFGFLADLDPEELVLAHAREQDRPLALRLLAALPEARLADVGLY
;
A
#
# COMPACT_ATOMS: atom_id res chain seq x y z
N MET A 1 2.29 -33.08 0.91
CA MET A 1 1.63 -31.75 0.85
C MET A 1 0.14 -32.00 0.62
N SER A 2 -0.75 -31.49 1.49
CA SER A 2 -2.20 -31.58 1.25
C SER A 2 -2.53 -30.79 -0.03
N GLU A 3 -3.30 -31.42 -0.93
CA GLU A 3 -3.72 -30.77 -2.18
C GLU A 3 -4.67 -29.60 -1.87
N ILE A 4 -4.37 -28.42 -2.42
CA ILE A 4 -5.23 -27.24 -2.25
C ILE A 4 -6.46 -27.41 -3.14
N ALA A 5 -7.58 -27.81 -2.53
CA ALA A 5 -8.82 -28.18 -3.23
C ALA A 5 -9.76 -26.98 -3.44
N LEU A 6 -9.27 -25.86 -3.98
CA LEU A 6 -10.08 -24.71 -4.31
C LEU A 6 -10.95 -24.94 -5.56
N THR A 7 -12.23 -24.60 -5.44
CA THR A 7 -13.21 -24.75 -6.52
C THR A 7 -13.74 -23.40 -6.99
N ARG A 8 -14.37 -23.37 -8.18
CA ARG A 8 -15.11 -22.19 -8.67
C ARG A 8 -16.17 -21.70 -7.68
N GLY A 9 -16.80 -22.63 -6.93
CA GLY A 9 -17.78 -22.28 -5.91
C GLY A 9 -17.17 -21.55 -4.71
N HIS A 10 -15.92 -21.86 -4.34
CA HIS A 10 -15.21 -21.15 -3.29
C HIS A 10 -14.90 -19.71 -3.73
N ILE A 11 -14.40 -19.52 -4.96
CA ILE A 11 -14.18 -18.21 -5.54
C ILE A 11 -15.48 -17.40 -5.64
N ALA A 12 -16.56 -18.01 -6.11
CA ALA A 12 -17.86 -17.34 -6.23
C ALA A 12 -18.37 -16.79 -4.90
N ARG A 13 -18.17 -17.55 -3.79
CA ARG A 13 -18.53 -17.07 -2.45
C ARG A 13 -17.60 -15.98 -1.89
N HIS A 14 -16.38 -15.93 -2.39
CA HIS A 14 -15.41 -14.87 -2.03
C HIS A 14 -15.56 -13.62 -2.89
N THR A 15 -16.22 -13.73 -4.04
CA THR A 15 -16.48 -12.60 -4.94
C THR A 15 -17.47 -11.62 -4.31
N PRO A 16 -17.18 -10.30 -4.33
CA PRO A 16 -18.11 -9.27 -3.86
C PRO A 16 -19.45 -9.33 -4.60
N HIS A 17 -20.55 -9.22 -3.88
CA HIS A 17 -21.88 -9.22 -4.48
C HIS A 17 -22.05 -8.01 -5.43
N GLY A 18 -22.52 -8.26 -6.63
CA GLY A 18 -22.78 -7.21 -7.61
C GLY A 18 -21.55 -6.70 -8.38
N ALA A 19 -20.34 -7.13 -8.05
CA ALA A 19 -19.11 -6.65 -8.69
C ALA A 19 -18.80 -7.27 -10.07
N GLY A 20 -19.69 -8.14 -10.60
CA GLY A 20 -19.55 -8.70 -11.94
C GLY A 20 -18.25 -9.46 -12.20
N ALA A 21 -17.75 -9.39 -13.43
CA ALA A 21 -16.53 -10.06 -13.85
C ALA A 21 -15.29 -9.50 -13.14
N GLN A 22 -15.19 -8.20 -12.98
CA GLN A 22 -14.07 -7.54 -12.28
C GLN A 22 -13.96 -8.00 -10.82
N GLY A 23 -15.10 -8.15 -10.12
CA GLY A 23 -15.10 -8.66 -8.75
C GLY A 23 -14.64 -10.10 -8.65
N ARG A 24 -15.00 -10.94 -9.65
CA ARG A 24 -14.53 -12.32 -9.72
C ARG A 24 -13.03 -12.40 -9.95
N ASP A 25 -12.50 -11.61 -10.85
CA ASP A 25 -11.08 -11.58 -11.16
C ASP A 25 -10.28 -11.05 -9.97
N ALA A 26 -10.77 -10.03 -9.29
CA ALA A 26 -10.19 -9.53 -8.05
C ALA A 26 -10.17 -10.60 -6.93
N ALA A 27 -11.25 -11.37 -6.78
CA ALA A 27 -11.31 -12.47 -5.82
C ALA A 27 -10.32 -13.60 -6.15
N ILE A 28 -10.13 -13.91 -7.44
CA ILE A 28 -9.13 -14.89 -7.88
C ILE A 28 -7.72 -14.42 -7.53
N VAL A 29 -7.39 -13.16 -7.84
CA VAL A 29 -6.06 -12.59 -7.53
C VAL A 29 -5.84 -12.52 -6.01
N ASP A 30 -6.85 -12.12 -5.24
CA ASP A 30 -6.77 -12.06 -3.76
C ASP A 30 -6.37 -13.43 -3.17
N VAL A 31 -7.02 -14.51 -3.63
CA VAL A 31 -6.71 -15.88 -3.22
C VAL A 31 -5.33 -16.34 -3.71
N ALA A 32 -4.97 -16.02 -4.97
CA ALA A 32 -3.65 -16.33 -5.50
C ALA A 32 -2.54 -15.67 -4.67
N GLN A 33 -2.72 -14.41 -4.28
CA GLN A 33 -1.78 -13.68 -3.43
C GLN A 33 -1.67 -14.30 -2.03
N ASP A 34 -2.77 -14.77 -1.43
CA ASP A 34 -2.73 -15.44 -0.13
C ASP A 34 -1.83 -16.68 -0.16
N LEU A 35 -2.01 -17.53 -1.16
CA LEU A 35 -1.22 -18.74 -1.32
C LEU A 35 0.25 -18.43 -1.62
N LEU A 36 0.49 -17.44 -2.47
CA LEU A 36 1.83 -16.98 -2.82
C LEU A 36 2.59 -16.45 -1.60
N LEU A 37 2.00 -15.49 -0.90
CA LEU A 37 2.64 -14.86 0.28
C LEU A 37 2.95 -15.90 1.36
N ARG A 38 2.05 -16.85 1.57
CA ARG A 38 2.28 -17.96 2.49
C ARG A 38 3.45 -18.84 2.07
N ASP A 39 3.53 -19.23 0.80
CA ASP A 39 4.61 -20.07 0.28
C ASP A 39 5.96 -19.36 0.36
N LEU A 40 6.01 -18.09 -0.07
CA LEU A 40 7.20 -17.26 -0.01
C LEU A 40 7.69 -17.10 1.45
N HIS A 41 6.77 -16.89 2.40
CA HIS A 41 7.11 -16.82 3.83
C HIS A 41 7.71 -18.15 4.32
N HIS A 42 7.08 -19.28 4.03
CA HIS A 42 7.58 -20.58 4.45
C HIS A 42 8.96 -20.94 3.90
N ARG A 43 9.30 -20.39 2.74
CA ARG A 43 10.64 -20.55 2.12
C ARG A 43 11.66 -19.50 2.58
N GLY A 44 11.29 -18.59 3.49
CA GLY A 44 12.15 -17.51 3.97
C GLY A 44 12.42 -16.40 2.94
N VAL A 45 11.72 -16.42 1.80
CA VAL A 45 11.90 -15.42 0.72
C VAL A 45 11.44 -14.04 1.16
N LEU A 46 10.47 -13.96 2.09
CA LEU A 46 9.97 -12.69 2.61
C LEU A 46 10.77 -12.14 3.79
N ASP A 47 11.75 -12.87 4.34
CA ASP A 47 12.53 -12.41 5.49
C ASP A 47 13.22 -11.04 5.27
N PRO A 48 13.80 -10.74 4.08
CA PRO A 48 14.38 -9.43 3.81
C PRO A 48 13.37 -8.38 3.33
N LEU A 49 12.07 -8.65 3.42
CA LEU A 49 11.02 -7.81 2.84
C LEU A 49 9.97 -7.42 3.86
N ALA A 50 9.52 -6.17 3.83
CA ALA A 50 8.34 -5.69 4.56
C ALA A 50 7.19 -5.44 3.57
N PHE A 51 6.07 -6.11 3.79
CA PHE A 51 4.86 -5.97 2.97
C PHE A 51 4.19 -4.62 3.22
N LYS A 52 3.65 -3.97 2.18
CA LYS A 52 3.05 -2.63 2.29
C LYS A 52 1.90 -2.42 1.30
N GLY A 53 1.45 -1.20 1.20
CA GLY A 53 0.46 -0.77 0.21
C GLY A 53 -0.98 -1.15 0.56
N GLY A 54 -1.86 -1.04 -0.44
CA GLY A 54 -3.29 -1.34 -0.29
C GLY A 54 -3.57 -2.81 0.00
N THR A 55 -2.77 -3.71 -0.56
CA THR A 55 -2.92 -5.15 -0.36
C THR A 55 -2.57 -5.55 1.07
N ALA A 56 -1.55 -4.95 1.68
CA ALA A 56 -1.25 -5.15 3.09
C ALA A 56 -2.39 -4.64 3.99
N ILE A 57 -2.97 -3.47 3.69
CA ILE A 57 -4.15 -2.96 4.41
C ILE A 57 -5.31 -3.95 4.28
N ARG A 58 -5.62 -4.42 3.08
CA ARG A 58 -6.68 -5.40 2.81
C ARG A 58 -6.50 -6.66 3.64
N LYS A 59 -5.33 -7.29 3.54
CA LYS A 59 -5.08 -8.62 4.09
C LYS A 59 -4.88 -8.63 5.60
N LEU A 60 -4.21 -7.62 6.15
CA LEU A 60 -3.72 -7.64 7.53
C LEU A 60 -4.50 -6.72 8.48
N TYR A 61 -5.33 -5.83 7.93
CA TYR A 61 -6.10 -4.88 8.75
C TYR A 61 -7.59 -4.91 8.44
N ALA A 62 -7.98 -4.80 7.18
CA ALA A 62 -9.36 -4.54 6.78
C ALA A 62 -10.20 -5.81 6.54
N GLY A 63 -9.59 -6.89 6.08
CA GLY A 63 -10.34 -8.08 5.70
C GLY A 63 -11.43 -7.74 4.68
N ASN A 64 -12.65 -8.23 4.88
CA ASN A 64 -13.78 -7.98 3.99
C ASN A 64 -14.25 -6.52 3.94
N ALA A 65 -13.87 -5.68 4.89
CA ALA A 65 -14.17 -4.25 4.86
C ALA A 65 -13.21 -3.45 3.97
N GLY A 66 -12.08 -4.04 3.57
CA GLY A 66 -11.13 -3.43 2.64
C GLY A 66 -11.50 -3.69 1.18
N ARG A 67 -11.04 -2.79 0.30
CA ARG A 67 -11.11 -3.01 -1.14
C ARG A 67 -10.20 -4.17 -1.56
N PHE A 68 -10.58 -4.89 -2.60
CA PHE A 68 -9.70 -5.84 -3.24
C PHE A 68 -8.55 -5.06 -3.92
N SER A 69 -7.35 -5.26 -3.43
CA SER A 69 -6.14 -4.63 -3.97
C SER A 69 -5.34 -5.68 -4.73
N LEU A 70 -4.93 -5.36 -5.93
CA LEU A 70 -4.30 -6.33 -6.82
C LEU A 70 -2.77 -6.28 -6.76
N ASP A 71 -2.19 -5.09 -6.51
CA ASP A 71 -0.74 -4.90 -6.54
C ASP A 71 -0.06 -5.52 -5.32
N LEU A 72 1.13 -6.09 -5.51
CA LEU A 72 2.00 -6.54 -4.44
C LEU A 72 3.15 -5.55 -4.27
N ASP A 73 3.12 -4.83 -3.16
CA ASP A 73 4.10 -3.82 -2.81
C ASP A 73 4.95 -4.31 -1.62
N PHE A 74 6.26 -4.26 -1.77
CA PHE A 74 7.21 -4.54 -0.70
C PHE A 74 8.21 -3.39 -0.56
N SER A 75 8.79 -3.27 0.63
CA SER A 75 10.02 -2.52 0.88
C SER A 75 11.10 -3.49 1.29
N THR A 76 12.34 -3.27 0.86
CA THR A 76 13.49 -4.03 1.36
C THR A 76 13.76 -3.66 2.81
N VAL A 77 14.07 -4.65 3.65
CA VAL A 77 14.45 -4.40 5.06
C VAL A 77 15.94 -4.12 5.18
N PRO A 78 16.83 -4.88 4.51
CA PRO A 78 18.25 -4.55 4.48
C PRO A 78 18.51 -3.20 3.81
N ILE A 79 19.55 -2.51 4.30
CA ILE A 79 20.02 -1.22 3.79
C ILE A 79 21.27 -1.51 2.96
N GLY A 80 21.36 -0.93 1.73
CA GLY A 80 22.50 -1.10 0.84
C GLY A 80 22.27 -2.05 -0.32
N ASP A 81 23.34 -2.66 -0.84
CA ASP A 81 23.33 -3.48 -2.07
C ASP A 81 22.48 -4.76 -2.02
N ASP A 82 22.03 -5.16 -0.83
CA ASP A 82 21.19 -6.34 -0.65
C ASP A 82 19.77 -6.18 -1.23
N SER A 83 19.35 -4.97 -1.56
CA SER A 83 18.02 -4.70 -2.14
C SER A 83 17.85 -5.32 -3.53
N GLU A 84 18.89 -5.28 -4.38
CA GLU A 84 18.85 -5.93 -5.70
C GLU A 84 18.80 -7.46 -5.56
N ASN A 85 19.57 -8.02 -4.64
CA ASN A 85 19.54 -9.44 -4.34
C ASN A 85 18.17 -9.90 -3.84
N ALA A 86 17.51 -9.11 -3.00
CA ALA A 86 16.16 -9.38 -2.52
C ALA A 86 15.13 -9.40 -3.66
N LEU A 87 15.23 -8.48 -4.62
CA LEU A 87 14.36 -8.46 -5.81
C LEU A 87 14.62 -9.68 -6.70
N VAL A 88 15.87 -9.98 -6.99
CA VAL A 88 16.24 -11.15 -7.82
C VAL A 88 15.76 -12.44 -7.15
N GLY A 89 15.97 -12.58 -5.84
CA GLY A 89 15.50 -13.72 -5.06
C GLY A 89 13.97 -13.86 -5.07
N LEU A 90 13.25 -12.75 -4.94
CA LEU A 90 11.78 -12.72 -4.98
C LEU A 90 11.27 -13.17 -6.37
N ILE A 91 11.81 -12.61 -7.45
CA ILE A 91 11.42 -12.96 -8.82
C ILE A 91 11.71 -14.43 -9.11
N ALA A 92 12.92 -14.90 -8.80
CA ALA A 92 13.31 -16.30 -9.01
C ALA A 92 12.44 -17.28 -8.19
N ALA A 93 11.96 -16.86 -7.02
CA ALA A 93 11.10 -17.68 -6.19
C ALA A 93 9.65 -17.77 -6.70
N ILE A 94 9.21 -16.79 -7.48
CA ILE A 94 7.84 -16.69 -8.01
C ILE A 94 7.73 -17.27 -9.42
N ASP A 95 8.71 -17.02 -10.27
CA ASP A 95 8.61 -17.37 -11.68
C ASP A 95 8.56 -18.88 -11.90
N GLY A 96 7.50 -19.34 -12.56
CA GLY A 96 7.22 -20.77 -12.78
C GLY A 96 6.64 -21.52 -11.57
N LEU A 97 6.37 -20.84 -10.44
CA LEU A 97 5.79 -21.47 -9.24
C LEU A 97 4.35 -21.95 -9.51
N GLU A 98 4.03 -23.16 -9.02
CA GLU A 98 2.68 -23.72 -9.08
C GLU A 98 2.16 -24.01 -7.66
N LEU A 99 1.00 -23.42 -7.31
CA LEU A 99 0.35 -23.59 -6.01
C LEU A 99 -1.14 -23.89 -6.22
N GLY A 100 -1.54 -25.14 -6.05
CA GLY A 100 -2.90 -25.59 -6.25
C GLY A 100 -3.43 -25.23 -7.65
N PRO A 101 -4.49 -24.43 -7.76
CA PRO A 101 -5.06 -24.09 -9.07
C PRO A 101 -4.32 -22.98 -9.81
N PHE A 102 -3.20 -22.45 -9.28
CA PHE A 102 -2.48 -21.30 -9.81
C PHE A 102 -1.09 -21.67 -10.31
N ARG A 103 -0.70 -21.01 -11.41
CA ARG A 103 0.67 -20.91 -11.87
C ARG A 103 1.07 -19.45 -11.97
N TYR A 104 2.21 -19.12 -11.40
CA TYR A 104 2.73 -17.76 -11.32
C TYR A 104 3.86 -17.56 -12.31
N SER A 105 3.92 -16.39 -12.92
CA SER A 105 5.10 -15.96 -13.66
C SER A 105 5.30 -14.46 -13.49
N VAL A 106 6.53 -14.01 -13.70
CA VAL A 106 6.91 -12.61 -13.59
C VAL A 106 7.45 -12.14 -14.94
N THR A 107 6.94 -10.99 -15.40
CA THR A 107 7.42 -10.37 -16.63
C THR A 107 7.90 -8.95 -16.32
N GLU A 108 9.02 -8.58 -16.96
CA GLU A 108 9.58 -7.23 -16.87
C GLU A 108 9.32 -6.48 -18.16
N ARG A 109 8.85 -5.24 -18.05
CA ARG A 109 8.74 -4.33 -19.19
C ARG A 109 9.10 -2.91 -18.77
N ARG A 110 10.20 -2.39 -19.30
CA ARG A 110 10.69 -1.02 -19.06
C ARG A 110 10.88 -0.71 -17.56
N GLY A 111 11.51 -1.61 -16.84
CA GLY A 111 11.78 -1.51 -15.41
C GLY A 111 10.54 -1.69 -14.53
N LYS A 112 9.41 -2.17 -15.08
CA LYS A 112 8.19 -2.46 -14.32
C LYS A 112 7.94 -3.96 -14.31
N TRP A 113 7.74 -4.50 -13.12
CA TRP A 113 7.48 -5.91 -12.93
C TRP A 113 5.98 -6.18 -12.85
N THR A 114 5.54 -7.20 -13.56
CA THR A 114 4.14 -7.65 -13.61
C THR A 114 4.08 -9.11 -13.20
N MET A 115 3.27 -9.38 -12.20
CA MET A 115 2.84 -10.71 -11.79
C MET A 115 1.75 -11.19 -12.74
N ASN A 116 1.87 -12.42 -13.22
CA ASN A 116 0.85 -13.09 -14.01
C ASN A 116 0.31 -14.29 -13.21
N TYR A 117 -1.00 -14.45 -13.21
CA TYR A 117 -1.72 -15.52 -12.50
C TYR A 117 -2.50 -16.34 -13.53
N GLU A 118 -1.92 -17.44 -13.99
CA GLU A 118 -2.67 -18.47 -14.72
C GLU A 118 -3.47 -19.29 -13.71
N HIS A 119 -4.70 -19.67 -14.03
CA HIS A 119 -5.56 -20.39 -13.09
C HIS A 119 -6.55 -21.34 -13.77
N SER A 120 -6.98 -22.39 -13.06
CA SER A 120 -7.90 -23.41 -13.59
C SER A 120 -9.40 -23.04 -13.51
N PHE A 121 -9.75 -21.83 -13.04
CA PHE A 121 -11.16 -21.43 -12.87
C PHE A 121 -11.84 -21.00 -14.18
N GLY A 122 -11.09 -20.91 -15.28
CA GLY A 122 -11.56 -20.44 -16.60
C GLY A 122 -11.56 -18.92 -16.69
N GLY A 123 -11.23 -18.41 -17.85
CA GLY A 123 -10.97 -17.02 -18.14
C GLY A 123 -9.55 -16.81 -18.65
N SER A 124 -9.13 -15.57 -18.76
CA SER A 124 -7.77 -15.17 -19.15
C SER A 124 -6.81 -15.18 -17.96
N THR A 125 -5.52 -15.17 -18.23
CA THR A 125 -4.48 -14.87 -17.26
C THR A 125 -4.72 -13.49 -16.64
N LEU A 126 -4.65 -13.41 -15.31
CA LEU A 126 -4.80 -12.17 -14.57
C LEU A 126 -3.44 -11.55 -14.27
N HIS A 127 -3.42 -10.25 -14.05
CA HIS A 127 -2.18 -9.51 -13.90
C HIS A 127 -2.26 -8.54 -12.71
N SER A 128 -1.12 -8.31 -12.08
CA SER A 128 -0.95 -7.24 -11.08
C SER A 128 0.46 -6.69 -11.15
N LYS A 129 0.69 -5.53 -10.55
CA LYS A 129 2.05 -5.03 -10.37
C LYS A 129 2.75 -5.75 -9.23
N LEU A 130 4.07 -5.87 -9.38
CA LEU A 130 5.01 -6.22 -8.32
C LEU A 130 5.97 -5.05 -8.16
N ASP A 131 5.88 -4.35 -7.04
CA ASP A 131 6.73 -3.19 -6.76
C ASP A 131 7.64 -3.49 -5.55
N LEU A 132 8.94 -3.24 -5.72
CA LEU A 132 9.90 -3.25 -4.64
C LEU A 132 10.40 -1.83 -4.41
N ASN A 133 10.23 -1.37 -3.19
CA ASN A 133 10.51 -0.01 -2.77
C ASN A 133 11.76 0.02 -1.86
N PRO A 134 12.40 1.18 -1.72
CA PRO A 134 13.47 1.38 -0.74
C PRO A 134 13.04 0.99 0.69
N PRO A 135 14.01 0.79 1.60
CA PRO A 135 13.73 0.48 3.00
C PRO A 135 12.76 1.47 3.65
N PRO A 136 11.86 1.01 4.53
CA PRO A 136 10.99 1.92 5.29
C PRO A 136 11.82 2.75 6.26
N TRP A 137 11.33 3.90 6.63
CA TRP A 137 11.99 4.81 7.56
C TRP A 137 11.85 4.40 9.03
N LEU A 138 10.75 3.71 9.32
CA LEU A 138 10.51 3.14 10.63
C LEU A 138 10.83 1.64 10.64
N GLU A 139 11.17 1.11 11.80
CA GLU A 139 11.35 -0.33 11.95
C GLU A 139 10.05 -1.05 11.61
N PRO A 140 10.08 -2.04 10.70
CA PRO A 140 8.91 -2.83 10.37
C PRO A 140 8.32 -3.55 11.57
N THR A 141 7.06 -3.87 11.53
CA THR A 141 6.37 -4.65 12.55
C THR A 141 5.84 -5.96 11.97
N THR A 142 5.50 -6.90 12.83
CA THR A 142 4.89 -8.18 12.42
C THR A 142 3.37 -8.12 12.61
N ARG A 143 2.61 -8.67 11.64
CA ARG A 143 1.15 -8.68 11.72
C ARG A 143 0.53 -9.94 11.15
N GLY A 144 -0.48 -10.44 11.87
CA GLY A 144 -1.32 -11.55 11.41
C GLY A 144 -2.40 -11.12 10.42
N TRP A 145 -2.91 -12.07 9.69
CA TRP A 145 -3.98 -11.89 8.71
C TRP A 145 -5.33 -11.63 9.36
N GLN A 146 -6.14 -10.82 8.71
CA GLN A 146 -7.56 -10.75 9.04
C GLN A 146 -8.24 -12.04 8.56
N PRO A 147 -8.94 -12.76 9.46
CA PRO A 147 -9.56 -14.03 9.08
C PRO A 147 -10.69 -13.81 8.08
N LEU A 148 -10.66 -14.57 6.99
CA LEU A 148 -11.71 -14.59 5.97
C LEU A 148 -12.27 -16.02 5.81
N PRO A 149 -13.56 -16.19 5.47
CA PRO A 149 -14.15 -17.51 5.26
C PRO A 149 -13.43 -18.36 4.22
N ILE A 150 -12.80 -17.73 3.22
CA ILE A 150 -12.06 -18.42 2.17
C ILE A 150 -10.81 -19.12 2.70
N HIS A 151 -10.18 -18.60 3.76
CA HIS A 151 -8.95 -19.17 4.33
C HIS A 151 -9.17 -20.60 4.84
N ALA A 152 -10.37 -20.91 5.36
CA ALA A 152 -10.74 -22.26 5.80
C ALA A 152 -10.81 -23.26 4.63
N GLN A 153 -10.92 -22.78 3.39
CA GLN A 153 -11.03 -23.61 2.20
C GLN A 153 -9.66 -23.97 1.59
N TYR A 154 -8.57 -23.40 2.09
CA TYR A 154 -7.22 -23.69 1.57
C TYR A 154 -6.74 -25.09 1.97
N GLY A 155 -7.31 -25.70 3.01
CA GLY A 155 -6.87 -26.99 3.51
C GLY A 155 -5.42 -26.99 4.05
N LEU A 156 -4.95 -25.84 4.46
CA LEU A 156 -3.58 -25.56 4.88
C LEU A 156 -3.55 -25.05 6.33
N PRO A 157 -2.40 -25.14 7.04
CA PRO A 157 -2.24 -24.46 8.31
C PRO A 157 -2.57 -22.97 8.23
N PRO A 158 -2.83 -22.29 9.37
CA PRO A 158 -3.10 -20.85 9.39
C PRO A 158 -2.08 -20.05 8.59
N LEU A 159 -2.53 -18.94 8.01
CA LEU A 159 -1.64 -18.01 7.33
C LEU A 159 -0.64 -17.43 8.34
N PRO A 160 0.65 -17.29 7.96
CA PRO A 160 1.69 -16.82 8.87
C PRO A 160 1.54 -15.33 9.17
N GLU A 161 2.14 -14.88 10.27
CA GLU A 161 2.37 -13.46 10.45
C GLU A 161 3.41 -12.96 9.44
N LEU A 162 3.20 -11.77 8.90
CA LEU A 162 4.10 -11.15 7.93
C LEU A 162 4.77 -9.91 8.52
N GLN A 163 6.02 -9.69 8.13
CA GLN A 163 6.69 -8.43 8.36
C GLN A 163 6.08 -7.35 7.45
N VAL A 164 5.71 -6.21 8.04
CA VAL A 164 4.99 -5.14 7.33
C VAL A 164 5.57 -3.77 7.66
N VAL A 165 5.51 -2.86 6.70
CA VAL A 165 5.75 -1.44 6.94
C VAL A 165 4.71 -0.93 7.94
N ARG A 166 5.15 -0.15 8.93
CA ARG A 166 4.24 0.42 9.93
C ARG A 166 3.08 1.15 9.27
N LEU A 167 1.90 1.02 9.87
CA LEU A 167 0.68 1.59 9.28
C LEU A 167 0.76 3.11 9.18
N GLU A 168 1.39 3.78 10.16
CA GLU A 168 1.63 5.22 10.14
C GLU A 168 2.45 5.65 8.93
N GLU A 169 3.50 4.91 8.57
CA GLU A 169 4.31 5.19 7.39
C GLU A 169 3.54 4.91 6.08
N ASN A 170 2.79 3.81 6.02
CA ASN A 170 1.94 3.50 4.86
C ASN A 170 0.86 4.57 4.63
N ILE A 171 0.25 5.09 5.72
CA ILE A 171 -0.70 6.21 5.67
C ILE A 171 -0.01 7.48 5.16
N ALA A 172 1.17 7.82 5.69
CA ALA A 172 1.92 9.00 5.28
C ALA A 172 2.31 8.96 3.79
N GLU A 173 2.68 7.80 3.26
CA GLU A 173 2.93 7.61 1.82
C GLU A 173 1.68 7.87 0.98
N LYS A 174 0.51 7.44 1.44
CA LYS A 174 -0.76 7.73 0.75
C LYS A 174 -1.11 9.21 0.80
N ILE A 175 -0.86 9.88 1.94
CA ILE A 175 -1.02 11.33 2.05
C ILE A 175 -0.10 12.06 1.06
N ALA A 176 1.16 11.67 1.00
CA ALA A 176 2.13 12.26 0.06
C ALA A 176 1.72 12.00 -1.41
N ARG A 177 1.24 10.80 -1.74
CA ARG A 177 0.72 10.49 -3.07
C ARG A 177 -0.48 11.35 -3.44
N LEU A 178 -1.42 11.54 -2.51
CA LEU A 178 -2.58 12.42 -2.69
C LEU A 178 -2.17 13.89 -2.83
N ASN A 179 -0.99 14.27 -2.40
CA ASN A 179 -0.41 15.59 -2.65
C ASN A 179 0.02 15.80 -4.11
N ARG A 180 0.14 14.74 -4.90
CA ARG A 180 0.53 14.75 -6.33
C ARG A 180 -0.61 14.42 -7.28
N ALA A 181 -1.49 13.51 -6.90
CA ALA A 181 -2.62 13.00 -7.68
C ALA A 181 -3.75 12.63 -6.73
N THR A 182 -4.95 12.40 -7.25
CA THR A 182 -6.11 12.06 -6.43
C THR A 182 -6.63 10.65 -6.79
N PRO A 183 -5.89 9.56 -6.48
CA PRO A 183 -6.40 8.22 -6.73
C PRO A 183 -7.47 7.84 -5.70
N ALA A 184 -8.65 7.51 -6.18
CA ALA A 184 -9.81 7.14 -5.35
C ALA A 184 -9.50 5.98 -4.38
N ARG A 185 -8.67 5.04 -4.80
CA ARG A 185 -8.21 3.92 -3.97
C ARG A 185 -7.44 4.35 -2.73
N ASP A 186 -6.62 5.41 -2.81
CA ASP A 186 -5.90 5.91 -1.64
C ASP A 186 -6.84 6.68 -0.69
N MET A 187 -7.78 7.45 -1.24
CA MET A 187 -8.83 8.10 -0.44
C MET A 187 -9.68 7.08 0.30
N TYR A 188 -10.02 5.95 -0.35
CA TYR A 188 -10.75 4.86 0.28
C TYR A 188 -9.97 4.24 1.44
N ASP A 189 -8.71 3.88 1.21
CA ASP A 189 -7.86 3.26 2.22
C ASP A 189 -7.70 4.19 3.44
N LEU A 190 -7.44 5.48 3.21
CA LEU A 190 -7.32 6.50 4.27
C LEU A 190 -8.63 6.68 5.04
N ARG A 191 -9.77 6.78 4.33
CA ARG A 191 -11.09 6.83 4.97
C ARG A 191 -11.30 5.60 5.84
N TRP A 192 -11.07 4.40 5.31
CA TRP A 192 -11.27 3.16 6.03
C TRP A 192 -10.46 3.12 7.33
N VAL A 193 -9.16 3.45 7.27
CA VAL A 193 -8.27 3.47 8.43
C VAL A 193 -8.78 4.42 9.51
N MET A 194 -9.16 5.63 9.14
CA MET A 194 -9.56 6.66 10.10
C MET A 194 -10.98 6.46 10.65
N THR A 195 -11.88 5.87 9.88
CA THR A 195 -13.26 5.60 10.32
C THR A 195 -13.42 4.26 11.05
N THR A 196 -12.37 3.44 11.13
CA THR A 196 -12.37 2.17 11.86
C THR A 196 -11.79 2.35 13.26
N PRO A 197 -12.61 2.43 14.33
CA PRO A 197 -12.14 2.80 15.68
C PRO A 197 -11.07 1.85 16.26
N ALA A 198 -11.11 0.57 15.89
CA ALA A 198 -10.12 -0.41 16.33
C ALA A 198 -8.71 -0.14 15.74
N VAL A 199 -8.64 0.58 14.63
CA VAL A 199 -7.39 0.96 13.95
C VAL A 199 -7.02 2.39 14.30
N SER A 200 -7.93 3.35 14.10
CA SER A 200 -7.63 4.78 14.23
C SER A 200 -7.18 5.19 15.64
N ARG A 201 -7.68 4.51 16.70
CA ARG A 201 -7.27 4.79 18.09
C ARG A 201 -5.84 4.36 18.42
N SER A 202 -5.25 3.47 17.64
CA SER A 202 -3.87 3.01 17.84
C SER A 202 -2.83 3.83 17.08
N LEU A 203 -3.27 4.77 16.24
CA LEU A 203 -2.38 5.56 15.40
C LEU A 203 -1.79 6.76 16.15
N ASP A 204 -0.52 7.00 15.95
CA ASP A 204 0.13 8.25 16.32
C ASP A 204 -0.03 9.28 15.19
N LEU A 205 -1.01 10.18 15.36
CA LEU A 205 -1.35 11.19 14.35
C LEU A 205 -0.22 12.22 14.17
N ALA A 206 0.54 12.54 15.21
CA ALA A 206 1.68 13.45 15.11
C ALA A 206 2.82 12.80 14.29
N LEU A 207 3.05 11.51 14.49
CA LEU A 207 4.00 10.75 13.70
C LEU A 207 3.58 10.68 12.22
N ILE A 208 2.31 10.38 11.94
CA ILE A 208 1.78 10.37 10.56
C ILE A 208 1.97 11.74 9.89
N ARG A 209 1.66 12.83 10.58
CA ARG A 209 1.84 14.19 10.05
C ARG A 209 3.30 14.46 9.70
N ARG A 210 4.23 14.18 10.62
CA ARG A 210 5.66 14.37 10.40
C ARG A 210 6.18 13.53 9.24
N LEU A 211 5.81 12.26 9.19
CA LEU A 211 6.16 11.38 8.07
C LEU A 211 5.61 11.90 6.75
N ALA A 212 4.37 12.39 6.72
CA ALA A 212 3.76 12.92 5.50
C ALA A 212 4.52 14.16 4.98
N VAL A 213 4.89 15.10 5.86
CA VAL A 213 5.69 16.28 5.50
C VAL A 213 7.04 15.87 4.93
N LEU A 214 7.74 14.93 5.58
CA LEU A 214 9.03 14.42 5.11
C LEU A 214 8.91 13.68 3.77
N LYS A 215 7.89 12.83 3.59
CA LYS A 215 7.65 12.13 2.31
C LYS A 215 7.32 13.12 1.17
N ILE A 216 6.56 14.17 1.45
CA ILE A 216 6.27 15.24 0.48
C ILE A 216 7.55 16.03 0.14
N TRP A 217 8.39 16.29 1.13
CA TRP A 217 9.69 16.95 0.90
C TRP A 217 10.57 16.11 -0.05
N VAL A 218 10.63 14.79 0.18
CA VAL A 218 11.36 13.85 -0.70
C VAL A 218 10.75 13.82 -2.10
N ASP A 219 9.43 13.72 -2.21
CA ASP A 219 8.74 13.73 -3.51
C ASP A 219 9.06 14.99 -4.33
N ALA A 220 9.12 16.14 -3.67
CA ALA A 220 9.38 17.42 -4.33
C ALA A 220 10.84 17.59 -4.76
N ASN A 221 11.79 16.99 -4.05
CA ASN A 221 13.24 17.14 -4.30
C ASN A 221 13.87 15.90 -4.97
N GLY A 222 13.14 14.80 -5.10
CA GLY A 222 13.62 13.54 -5.66
C GLY A 222 13.01 13.18 -7.01
N ALA A 223 12.73 11.89 -7.20
CA ALA A 223 12.22 11.33 -8.46
C ALA A 223 10.89 11.94 -8.94
N HIS A 224 10.15 12.58 -8.06
CA HIS A 224 8.90 13.28 -8.37
C HIS A 224 9.04 14.80 -8.39
N ALA A 225 10.27 15.32 -8.38
CA ALA A 225 10.53 16.74 -8.51
C ALA A 225 9.81 17.32 -9.74
N GLY A 226 9.09 18.39 -9.52
CA GLY A 226 8.29 18.97 -10.59
C GLY A 226 6.96 18.23 -10.88
N ASN A 227 6.60 17.10 -10.28
CA ASN A 227 5.32 16.39 -10.43
C ASN A 227 4.28 16.74 -9.34
N THR A 228 4.31 17.94 -8.81
CA THR A 228 3.24 18.44 -7.95
C THR A 228 2.04 18.86 -8.80
N TRP A 229 0.84 18.39 -8.49
CA TRP A 229 -0.35 18.62 -9.34
C TRP A 229 -0.88 20.06 -9.33
N TRP A 230 -0.48 20.88 -8.35
CA TRP A 230 -0.75 22.33 -8.29
C TRP A 230 0.27 23.18 -9.05
N LYS A 231 0.60 22.85 -10.23
CA LYS A 231 1.59 23.49 -11.10
C LYS A 231 1.07 24.52 -12.05
N PRO A 232 1.97 24.89 -12.96
CA PRO A 232 3.15 25.69 -12.72
C PRO A 232 2.72 27.10 -12.34
N GLY A 233 3.51 27.81 -11.55
CA GLY A 233 3.24 29.17 -11.07
C GLY A 233 2.63 29.24 -9.67
N HIS A 234 2.54 28.11 -8.95
CA HIS A 234 2.22 28.13 -7.53
C HIS A 234 3.45 28.60 -6.74
N GLU A 235 3.35 29.79 -6.13
CA GLU A 235 4.42 30.39 -5.33
C GLU A 235 4.41 29.95 -3.86
N GLY A 236 3.43 29.14 -3.46
CA GLY A 236 3.24 28.68 -2.09
C GLY A 236 4.08 27.46 -1.69
N PRO A 237 3.89 26.97 -0.47
CA PRO A 237 4.49 25.74 0.01
C PRO A 237 4.08 24.54 -0.85
N SER A 238 4.95 23.52 -0.95
CA SER A 238 4.65 22.26 -1.62
C SER A 238 3.60 21.44 -0.87
N PHE A 239 3.41 21.69 0.42
CA PHE A 239 2.35 21.15 1.23
C PHE A 239 1.59 22.25 1.98
N GLU A 240 0.33 22.44 1.65
CA GLU A 240 -0.62 23.29 2.33
C GLU A 240 -1.78 22.43 2.87
N PRO A 241 -1.81 22.10 4.17
CA PRO A 241 -2.82 21.18 4.72
C PRO A 241 -4.26 21.59 4.40
N ASP A 242 -4.62 22.86 4.57
CA ASP A 242 -5.97 23.36 4.28
C ASP A 242 -6.34 23.19 2.81
N ARG A 243 -5.39 23.41 1.91
CA ARG A 243 -5.58 23.19 0.48
C ARG A 243 -5.67 21.70 0.18
N TRP A 244 -4.77 20.90 0.76
CA TRP A 244 -4.80 19.44 0.60
C TRP A 244 -6.19 18.88 1.00
N LEU A 245 -6.78 19.37 2.08
CA LEU A 245 -8.11 18.99 2.54
C LEU A 245 -9.24 19.49 1.62
N ARG A 246 -9.13 20.71 1.07
CA ARG A 246 -10.17 21.29 0.19
C ARG A 246 -10.20 20.67 -1.20
N ASP A 247 -9.03 20.57 -1.81
CA ASP A 247 -8.92 20.23 -3.23
C ASP A 247 -9.29 18.76 -3.52
N ARG A 248 -9.45 17.93 -2.48
CA ARG A 248 -10.00 16.57 -2.58
C ARG A 248 -11.49 16.55 -2.97
N SER A 249 -12.20 17.66 -2.79
CA SER A 249 -13.64 17.76 -3.09
C SER A 249 -13.97 17.95 -4.57
N HIS A 250 -12.99 18.26 -5.42
CA HIS A 250 -13.18 18.61 -6.82
C HIS A 250 -12.64 17.56 -7.81
N GLY A 251 -12.16 16.43 -7.31
CA GLY A 251 -11.70 15.34 -8.17
C GLY A 251 -12.90 14.58 -8.73
N GLU A 252 -13.15 14.68 -10.02
CA GLU A 252 -13.82 13.61 -10.73
C GLU A 252 -12.86 12.42 -10.71
N PHE A 253 -13.16 11.42 -9.90
CA PHE A 253 -12.45 10.15 -9.96
C PHE A 253 -13.45 9.08 -10.37
N ASP A 254 -12.95 8.15 -11.14
CA ASP A 254 -13.69 6.97 -11.51
C ASP A 254 -13.85 6.10 -10.28
N GLU A 255 -15.09 5.76 -9.91
CA GLU A 255 -15.39 4.83 -8.83
C GLU A 255 -14.76 3.45 -9.10
N GLU A 256 -14.51 3.11 -10.35
CA GLU A 256 -13.80 1.90 -10.77
C GLU A 256 -12.34 1.90 -10.29
N ASP A 257 -11.70 3.07 -10.09
CA ASP A 257 -10.35 3.19 -9.55
C ASP A 257 -10.23 2.73 -8.08
N ILE A 258 -11.33 2.64 -7.35
CA ILE A 258 -11.32 2.10 -5.98
C ILE A 258 -11.00 0.59 -6.01
N GLY A 259 -11.48 -0.10 -7.03
CA GLY A 259 -11.42 -1.56 -7.13
C GLY A 259 -12.66 -2.24 -6.54
N ALA A 260 -12.72 -3.56 -6.63
CA ALA A 260 -13.86 -4.34 -6.14
C ALA A 260 -14.01 -4.24 -4.62
N LEU A 261 -15.24 -4.09 -4.15
CA LEU A 261 -15.62 -3.97 -2.74
C LEU A 261 -16.68 -5.00 -2.37
N ALA A 262 -16.57 -5.54 -1.15
CA ALA A 262 -17.63 -6.35 -0.53
C ALA A 262 -18.71 -5.50 0.17
N VAL A 263 -18.51 -4.19 0.25
CA VAL A 263 -19.42 -3.19 0.82
C VAL A 263 -19.83 -2.21 -0.28
N PRO A 264 -20.91 -1.42 -0.10
CA PRO A 264 -21.27 -0.39 -1.06
C PRO A 264 -20.10 0.56 -1.38
N VAL A 265 -19.93 0.90 -2.65
CA VAL A 265 -18.91 1.85 -3.11
C VAL A 265 -19.26 3.25 -2.59
N PRO A 266 -18.38 3.91 -1.83
CA PRO A 266 -18.63 5.27 -1.38
C PRO A 266 -18.51 6.25 -2.55
N THR A 267 -19.33 7.29 -2.52
CA THR A 267 -19.27 8.39 -3.48
C THR A 267 -18.02 9.25 -3.28
N ALA A 268 -17.64 10.00 -4.31
CA ALA A 268 -16.57 10.99 -4.26
C ALA A 268 -16.76 11.98 -3.10
N THR A 269 -17.99 12.43 -2.90
CA THR A 269 -18.36 13.34 -1.80
C THR A 269 -18.09 12.71 -0.44
N GLU A 270 -18.54 11.47 -0.21
CA GLU A 270 -18.34 10.75 1.05
C GLU A 270 -16.86 10.53 1.36
N LEU A 271 -16.04 10.22 0.34
CA LEU A 271 -14.59 10.08 0.52
C LEU A 271 -13.94 11.42 0.90
N SER A 272 -14.29 12.49 0.19
CA SER A 272 -13.76 13.83 0.43
C SER A 272 -14.17 14.38 1.81
N GLU A 273 -15.42 14.18 2.21
CA GLU A 273 -15.92 14.58 3.53
C GLU A 273 -15.24 13.81 4.66
N ALA A 274 -15.01 12.51 4.47
CA ALA A 274 -14.29 11.70 5.44
C ALA A 274 -12.84 12.18 5.61
N LEU A 275 -12.15 12.53 4.53
CA LEU A 275 -10.80 13.11 4.61
C LEU A 275 -10.81 14.44 5.34
N ARG A 276 -11.72 15.35 5.02
CA ARG A 276 -11.83 16.64 5.69
C ARG A 276 -12.12 16.52 7.18
N SER A 277 -12.97 15.57 7.57
CA SER A 277 -13.36 15.40 8.97
C SER A 277 -12.30 14.71 9.83
N HIS A 278 -11.47 13.82 9.24
CA HIS A 278 -10.54 13.00 10.01
C HIS A 278 -9.08 13.39 9.87
N PHE A 279 -8.70 14.16 8.84
CA PHE A 279 -7.31 14.54 8.59
C PHE A 279 -6.99 15.99 8.96
N GLY A 280 -7.85 16.66 9.72
CA GLY A 280 -7.62 18.03 10.23
C GLY A 280 -6.31 18.18 11.03
N PHE A 281 -5.82 17.10 11.66
CA PHE A 281 -4.55 17.06 12.39
C PHE A 281 -3.32 17.40 11.49
N LEU A 282 -3.45 17.30 10.18
CA LEU A 282 -2.41 17.71 9.23
C LEU A 282 -2.19 19.24 9.27
N ALA A 283 -3.17 20.02 9.71
CA ALA A 283 -3.03 21.47 9.82
C ALA A 283 -2.19 21.93 11.04
N ASP A 284 -1.96 21.03 12.00
CA ASP A 284 -1.22 21.34 13.23
C ASP A 284 0.30 21.23 13.04
N LEU A 285 0.84 21.77 11.91
CA LEU A 285 2.27 21.75 11.62
C LEU A 285 3.07 22.48 12.69
N ASP A 286 4.12 21.85 13.19
CA ASP A 286 5.07 22.54 14.06
C ASP A 286 6.00 23.48 13.25
N PRO A 287 6.80 24.35 13.90
CA PRO A 287 7.64 25.30 13.18
C PRO A 287 8.65 24.66 12.23
N GLU A 288 9.18 23.48 12.53
CA GLU A 288 10.13 22.78 11.67
C GLU A 288 9.41 22.10 10.50
N GLU A 289 8.25 21.52 10.73
CA GLU A 289 7.36 20.97 9.70
C GLU A 289 6.88 22.06 8.71
N LEU A 290 6.59 23.27 9.21
CA LEU A 290 6.25 24.43 8.37
C LEU A 290 7.41 24.82 7.42
N VAL A 291 8.66 24.77 7.88
CA VAL A 291 9.82 25.00 7.02
C VAL A 291 9.88 23.93 5.94
N LEU A 292 9.78 22.66 6.30
CA LEU A 292 9.85 21.54 5.35
C LEU A 292 8.66 21.49 4.38
N ALA A 293 7.50 22.04 4.75
CA ALA A 293 6.34 22.12 3.88
C ALA A 293 6.62 22.94 2.60
N HIS A 294 7.61 23.82 2.60
CA HIS A 294 8.08 24.52 1.41
C HIS A 294 8.90 23.65 0.46
N ALA A 295 9.37 22.50 0.92
CA ALA A 295 10.16 21.51 0.17
C ALA A 295 11.38 22.11 -0.55
N ARG A 296 12.11 23.00 0.12
CA ARG A 296 13.33 23.59 -0.42
C ARG A 296 14.52 22.65 -0.21
N GLU A 297 15.34 22.45 -1.23
CA GLU A 297 16.50 21.57 -1.16
C GLU A 297 17.51 22.00 -0.06
N GLN A 298 17.65 23.30 0.16
CA GLN A 298 18.51 23.87 1.22
C GLN A 298 18.12 23.39 2.64
N ASP A 299 16.89 22.93 2.84
CA ASP A 299 16.38 22.45 4.14
C ASP A 299 16.69 20.96 4.38
N ARG A 300 17.49 20.33 3.50
CA ARG A 300 17.91 18.93 3.64
C ARG A 300 18.51 18.58 5.01
N PRO A 301 19.39 19.41 5.63
CA PRO A 301 19.90 19.12 6.98
C PRO A 301 18.78 19.04 8.03
N LEU A 302 17.74 19.87 7.91
CA LEU A 302 16.57 19.81 8.78
C LEU A 302 15.79 18.52 8.55
N ALA A 303 15.53 18.16 7.29
CA ALA A 303 14.82 16.93 6.94
C ALA A 303 15.54 15.68 7.50
N LEU A 304 16.85 15.59 7.34
CA LEU A 304 17.67 14.50 7.90
C LEU A 304 17.61 14.45 9.42
N ARG A 305 17.66 15.59 10.10
CA ARG A 305 17.54 15.65 11.57
C ARG A 305 16.16 15.18 12.05
N LEU A 306 15.09 15.62 11.39
CA LEU A 306 13.72 15.19 11.74
C LEU A 306 13.49 13.71 11.44
N LEU A 307 14.05 13.19 10.34
CA LEU A 307 14.02 11.78 10.04
C LEU A 307 14.73 10.96 11.12
N ALA A 308 15.92 11.37 11.54
CA ALA A 308 16.68 10.71 12.60
C ALA A 308 16.00 10.78 13.98
N ALA A 309 15.14 11.76 14.19
CA ALA A 309 14.38 11.95 15.44
C ALA A 309 13.04 11.18 15.47
N LEU A 310 12.66 10.48 14.40
CA LEU A 310 11.46 9.66 14.40
C LEU A 310 11.60 8.52 15.42
N PRO A 311 10.52 8.13 16.12
CA PRO A 311 10.54 6.96 16.98
C PRO A 311 10.83 5.70 16.15
N GLU A 312 11.73 4.85 16.65
CA GLU A 312 12.14 3.63 15.94
C GLU A 312 12.63 3.90 14.50
N ALA A 313 13.26 5.08 14.31
CA ALA A 313 13.84 5.43 13.03
C ALA A 313 14.95 4.43 12.66
N ARG A 314 14.88 3.92 11.46
CA ARG A 314 16.00 3.20 10.84
C ARG A 314 17.01 4.23 10.36
N LEU A 315 18.21 4.12 10.93
CA LEU A 315 19.25 5.15 10.80
C LEU A 315 19.54 5.59 9.36
N ALA A 316 19.97 6.78 9.31
CA ALA A 316 20.72 7.65 8.39
C ALA A 316 21.06 7.18 6.96
N ASP A 317 21.18 5.89 6.70
CA ASP A 317 21.46 5.27 5.40
C ASP A 317 20.19 4.99 4.58
N VAL A 318 19.02 5.18 5.17
CA VAL A 318 17.77 5.27 4.40
C VAL A 318 17.83 6.61 3.69
N GLY A 319 18.41 6.62 2.50
CA GLY A 319 18.56 7.84 1.71
C GLY A 319 17.22 8.58 1.61
N LEU A 320 17.26 9.91 1.69
CA LEU A 320 16.09 10.74 1.40
C LEU A 320 15.64 10.62 -0.07
N TYR A 321 16.32 9.79 -0.88
CA TYR A 321 16.07 9.62 -2.31
C TYR A 321 16.06 8.16 -2.70
#